data_20050685a2c165dfbeb2319d691530e9
#
_entry.id   20050685a2c165dfbeb2319d691530e9
#
_cell.length_a   1.000
_cell.length_b   1.000
_cell.length_c   1.000
_cell.angle_alpha   90.00
_cell.angle_beta   90.00
_cell.angle_gamma   90.00
#
_symmetry.space_group_name_H-M   'P 1'
#
loop_
_entity.id
_entity.type
_entity.pdbx_description
1 polymer ?
#
loop_
_entity_poly.entity_id
_entity_poly.type
_entity_poly.pdbx_seq_one_letter_code
_entity_poly.pdbx_strand_id
1 'polypeptide(L)'
;MGVYVLMTKLTPEITSEMKQRGKIGKRWMARVNEKCPEVKWVAHYALLGPYDFMDIFEAPNEEVVAKVAMITLSSGASQAETWTAIPYNRFVELAEEI
;
A
#
# COMPACT_ATOMS: atom_id res chain seq x y z
N MET A 1 7.40 -14.90 0.17
CA MET A 1 6.59 -13.69 0.40
C MET A 1 6.30 -13.00 -0.93
N GLY A 2 5.08 -12.53 -1.10
CA GLY A 2 4.72 -11.77 -2.29
C GLY A 2 5.03 -10.29 -2.16
N VAL A 3 5.18 -9.62 -3.29
CA VAL A 3 5.37 -8.18 -3.37
C VAL A 3 4.07 -7.54 -3.85
N TYR A 4 3.66 -6.47 -3.19
CA TYR A 4 2.40 -5.80 -3.48
C TYR A 4 2.60 -4.29 -3.56
N VAL A 5 1.78 -3.65 -4.39
CA VAL A 5 1.77 -2.20 -4.53
C VAL A 5 0.40 -1.72 -4.07
N LEU A 6 0.38 -0.93 -3.00
CA LEU A 6 -0.85 -0.32 -2.49
C LEU A 6 -0.99 1.07 -3.11
N MET A 7 -2.05 1.25 -3.87
CA MET A 7 -2.38 2.53 -4.50
C MET A 7 -3.52 3.16 -3.72
N THR A 8 -3.29 4.31 -3.14
CA THR A 8 -4.24 4.96 -2.23
C THR A 8 -4.70 6.29 -2.76
N LYS A 9 -6.00 6.54 -2.62
CA LYS A 9 -6.61 7.83 -2.88
C LYS A 9 -7.30 8.28 -1.60
N LEU A 10 -6.98 9.49 -1.14
CA LEU A 10 -7.57 10.04 0.09
C LEU A 10 -8.94 10.67 -0.19
N THR A 11 -9.74 10.84 0.87
CA THR A 11 -10.99 11.58 0.76
C THR A 11 -10.67 13.07 0.51
N PRO A 12 -11.59 13.82 -0.12
CA PRO A 12 -11.36 15.26 -0.34
C PRO A 12 -11.10 16.05 0.94
N GLU A 13 -11.74 15.68 2.04
CA GLU A 13 -11.55 16.33 3.34
C GLU A 13 -10.11 16.18 3.80
N ILE A 14 -9.56 14.98 3.70
CA ILE A 14 -8.18 14.70 4.10
C ILE A 14 -7.18 15.31 3.11
N THR A 15 -7.51 15.28 1.83
CA THR A 15 -6.65 15.85 0.78
C THR A 15 -6.44 17.35 1.03
N SER A 16 -7.47 18.07 1.50
CA SER A 16 -7.36 19.50 1.78
C SER A 16 -6.51 19.81 3.01
N GLU A 17 -6.27 18.83 3.87
CA GLU A 17 -5.50 18.99 5.11
C GLU A 17 -4.02 18.65 4.88
N MET A 18 -3.36 19.40 3.99
CA MET A 18 -1.98 19.12 3.60
C MET A 18 -1.00 19.03 4.77
N LYS A 19 -1.13 19.94 5.74
CA LYS A 19 -0.23 19.98 6.89
C LYS A 19 -0.43 18.80 7.85
N GLN A 20 -1.57 18.13 7.78
CA GLN A 20 -1.88 17.00 8.65
C GLN A 20 -1.51 15.66 8.03
N ARG A 21 -1.13 15.63 6.75
CA ARG A 21 -0.81 14.39 6.04
C ARG A 21 0.28 13.57 6.73
N GLY A 22 1.30 14.25 7.26
CA GLY A 22 2.37 13.56 7.96
C GLY A 22 1.90 12.81 9.19
N LYS A 23 1.01 13.43 9.97
CA LYS A 23 0.42 12.81 11.18
C LYS A 23 -0.50 11.65 10.82
N ILE A 24 -1.30 11.82 9.78
CA ILE A 24 -2.21 10.79 9.29
C ILE A 24 -1.42 9.58 8.82
N GLY A 25 -0.36 9.81 8.05
CA GLY A 25 0.52 8.76 7.57
C GLY A 25 1.21 7.99 8.68
N LYS A 26 1.68 8.70 9.72
CA LYS A 26 2.31 8.06 10.87
C LYS A 26 1.33 7.19 11.64
N ARG A 27 0.11 7.65 11.83
CA ARG A 27 -0.93 6.85 12.52
C ARG A 27 -1.30 5.61 11.72
N TRP A 28 -1.45 5.77 10.41
CA TRP A 28 -1.71 4.65 9.51
C TRP A 28 -0.59 3.61 9.58
N MET A 29 0.66 4.06 9.46
CA MET A 29 1.84 3.19 9.51
C MET A 29 1.92 2.45 10.84
N ALA A 30 1.70 3.16 11.95
CA ALA A 30 1.73 2.56 13.28
C ALA A 30 0.66 1.48 13.43
N ARG A 31 -0.53 1.73 12.89
CA ARG A 31 -1.64 0.79 12.96
C ARG A 31 -1.37 -0.46 12.12
N VAL A 32 -0.83 -0.28 10.92
CA VAL A 32 -0.45 -1.43 10.08
C VAL A 32 0.64 -2.25 10.76
N ASN A 33 1.66 -1.59 11.31
CA ASN A 33 2.75 -2.29 11.98
C ASN A 33 2.27 -3.06 13.22
N GLU A 34 1.30 -2.52 13.94
CA GLU A 34 0.72 -3.18 15.10
C GLU A 34 -0.11 -4.41 14.71
N LYS A 35 -0.98 -4.25 13.70
CA LYS A 35 -1.95 -5.29 13.32
C LYS A 35 -1.41 -6.30 12.33
N CYS A 36 -0.42 -5.89 11.55
CA CYS A 36 0.19 -6.72 10.49
C CYS A 36 1.72 -6.69 10.63
N PRO A 37 2.27 -7.24 11.72
CA PRO A 37 3.72 -7.18 11.96
C PRO A 37 4.55 -7.92 10.91
N GLU A 38 3.93 -8.81 10.12
CA GLU A 38 4.60 -9.57 9.06
C GLU A 38 4.91 -8.71 7.83
N VAL A 39 4.26 -7.55 7.70
CA VAL A 39 4.47 -6.66 6.55
C VAL A 39 5.88 -6.07 6.57
N LYS A 40 6.56 -6.15 5.43
CA LYS A 40 7.86 -5.51 5.24
C LYS A 40 7.69 -4.40 4.22
N TRP A 41 7.89 -3.16 4.67
CA TRP A 41 7.83 -2.00 3.79
C TRP A 41 9.07 -1.93 2.90
N VAL A 42 8.88 -1.72 1.61
CA VAL A 42 9.95 -1.58 0.63
C VAL A 42 10.15 -0.12 0.25
N ALA A 43 9.07 0.59 -0.05
CA ALA A 43 9.15 1.98 -0.49
C ALA A 43 7.82 2.69 -0.32
N HIS A 44 7.86 4.00 -0.16
CA HIS A 44 6.70 4.87 -0.04
C HIS A 44 6.89 6.08 -0.94
N TYR A 45 5.87 6.39 -1.74
CA TYR A 45 5.91 7.55 -2.62
C TYR A 45 4.61 8.33 -2.53
N ALA A 46 4.72 9.66 -2.50
CA ALA A 46 3.58 10.53 -2.74
C ALA A 46 3.49 10.77 -4.23
N LEU A 47 2.29 10.79 -4.76
CA LEU A 47 2.05 10.89 -6.20
C LEU A 47 1.27 12.16 -6.54
N LEU A 48 1.59 12.72 -7.69
CA LEU A 48 0.84 13.84 -8.26
C LEU A 48 0.09 13.30 -9.47
N GLY A 49 -1.13 12.84 -9.25
CA GLY A 49 -1.93 12.22 -10.32
C GLY A 49 -3.22 11.66 -9.74
N PRO A 50 -3.79 10.62 -10.38
CA PRO A 50 -5.08 10.05 -9.97
C PRO A 50 -5.05 9.45 -8.56
N TYR A 51 -3.88 9.00 -8.10
CA TYR A 51 -3.69 8.46 -6.75
C TYR A 51 -2.81 9.38 -5.94
N ASP A 52 -2.97 9.34 -4.62
CA ASP A 52 -2.19 10.18 -3.73
C ASP A 52 -0.92 9.50 -3.24
N PHE A 53 -0.96 8.18 -3.05
CA PHE A 53 0.20 7.44 -2.54
C PHE A 53 0.37 6.11 -3.23
N MET A 54 1.65 5.68 -3.31
CA MET A 54 2.04 4.35 -3.72
C MET A 54 2.96 3.79 -2.65
N ASP A 55 2.57 2.66 -2.05
CA ASP A 55 3.35 2.01 -1.01
C ASP A 55 3.65 0.59 -1.45
N ILE A 56 4.93 0.24 -1.48
CA ILE A 56 5.38 -1.09 -1.91
C ILE A 56 5.76 -1.88 -0.67
N PHE A 57 5.24 -3.10 -0.54
CA PHE A 57 5.49 -3.93 0.63
C PHE A 57 5.49 -5.41 0.28
N GLU A 58 6.08 -6.20 1.18
CA GLU A 58 6.05 -7.65 1.10
C GLU A 58 5.16 -8.20 2.21
N ALA A 59 4.41 -9.23 1.90
CA ALA A 59 3.52 -9.88 2.85
C ALA A 59 3.48 -11.39 2.57
N PRO A 60 3.24 -12.22 3.61
CA PRO A 60 3.28 -13.68 3.45
C PRO A 60 2.07 -14.25 2.72
N ASN A 61 0.92 -13.59 2.78
CA ASN A 61 -0.31 -14.09 2.16
C ASN A 61 -1.31 -12.97 1.92
N GLU A 62 -2.35 -13.30 1.19
CA GLU A 62 -3.39 -12.36 0.79
C GLU A 62 -4.27 -11.87 1.94
N GLU A 63 -4.37 -12.63 3.03
CA GLU A 63 -5.16 -12.18 4.19
C GLU A 63 -4.48 -10.99 4.88
N VAL A 64 -3.15 -11.03 4.98
CA VAL A 64 -2.39 -9.90 5.52
C VAL A 64 -2.54 -8.69 4.58
N VAL A 65 -2.46 -8.92 3.28
CA VAL A 65 -2.65 -7.87 2.27
C VAL A 65 -4.04 -7.23 2.42
N ALA A 66 -5.07 -8.06 2.61
CA ALA A 66 -6.44 -7.57 2.81
C ALA A 66 -6.56 -6.71 4.07
N LYS A 67 -5.89 -7.11 5.16
CA LYS A 67 -5.88 -6.31 6.40
C LYS A 67 -5.27 -4.94 6.19
N VAL A 68 -4.17 -4.87 5.43
CA VAL A 68 -3.53 -3.59 5.11
C VAL A 68 -4.51 -2.69 4.34
N ALA A 69 -5.21 -3.24 3.36
CA ALA A 69 -6.20 -2.50 2.60
C ALA A 69 -7.36 -2.01 3.48
N MET A 70 -7.87 -2.86 4.36
CA MET A 70 -8.96 -2.50 5.26
C MET A 70 -8.55 -1.41 6.25
N ILE A 71 -7.35 -1.49 6.79
CA ILE A 71 -6.81 -0.45 7.69
C ILE A 71 -6.71 0.87 6.91
N THR A 72 -6.23 0.81 5.68
CA THR A 72 -6.09 1.99 4.82
C THR A 72 -7.43 2.66 4.58
N LEU A 73 -8.45 1.88 4.23
CA LEU A 73 -9.80 2.40 4.00
C LEU A 73 -10.41 2.99 5.27
N SER A 74 -10.13 2.42 6.43
CA SER A 74 -10.64 2.93 7.70
C SER A 74 -9.83 4.14 8.22
N SER A 75 -8.73 4.48 7.58
CA SER A 75 -7.83 5.56 8.00
C SER A 75 -7.92 6.80 7.11
N GLY A 76 -8.99 6.95 6.34
CA GLY A 76 -9.23 8.15 5.55
C GLY A 76 -9.04 8.02 4.05
N ALA A 77 -8.78 6.82 3.55
CA ALA A 77 -8.72 6.59 2.11
C ALA A 77 -10.13 6.44 1.54
N SER A 78 -10.37 7.05 0.40
CA SER A 78 -11.61 6.83 -0.35
C SER A 78 -11.49 5.60 -1.24
N GLN A 79 -10.25 5.22 -1.59
CA GLN A 79 -9.98 4.08 -2.45
C GLN A 79 -8.60 3.51 -2.09
N ALA A 80 -8.52 2.20 -2.02
CA ALA A 80 -7.26 1.48 -1.82
C ALA A 80 -7.26 0.29 -2.77
N GLU A 81 -6.34 0.29 -3.73
CA GLU A 81 -6.16 -0.81 -4.67
C GLU A 81 -4.84 -1.50 -4.32
N THR A 82 -4.84 -2.81 -4.34
CA THR A 82 -3.62 -3.57 -4.12
C THR A 82 -3.29 -4.35 -5.39
N TRP A 83 -2.15 -4.07 -5.95
CA TRP A 83 -1.66 -4.71 -7.17
C TRP A 83 -0.58 -5.70 -6.80
N THR A 84 -0.68 -6.93 -7.32
CA THR A 84 0.38 -7.92 -7.16
C THR A 84 1.52 -7.54 -8.10
N ALA A 85 2.74 -7.49 -7.56
CA ALA A 85 3.92 -7.19 -8.33
C ALA A 85 4.82 -8.42 -8.38
N ILE A 86 5.32 -8.73 -9.56
CA ILE A 86 6.23 -9.86 -9.78
C ILE A 86 7.57 -9.27 -10.19
N PRO A 87 8.69 -9.65 -9.54
CA PRO A 87 9.99 -9.18 -9.97
C PRO A 87 10.20 -9.46 -11.46
N TYR A 88 10.72 -8.48 -12.18
CA TYR A 88 10.82 -8.58 -13.64
C TYR A 88 11.57 -9.82 -14.10
N ASN A 89 12.67 -10.15 -13.44
CA ASN A 89 13.44 -11.33 -13.81
C ASN A 89 12.63 -12.62 -13.68
N ARG A 90 11.81 -12.71 -12.62
CA ARG A 90 10.93 -13.86 -12.41
C ARG A 90 9.85 -13.92 -13.49
N PHE A 91 9.32 -12.76 -13.86
CA PHE A 91 8.34 -12.67 -14.94
C PHE A 91 8.90 -13.22 -16.24
N VAL A 92 10.15 -12.86 -16.57
CA VAL A 92 10.83 -13.34 -17.77
C VAL A 92 10.99 -14.87 -17.74
N GLU A 93 11.39 -15.42 -16.58
CA GLU A 93 11.51 -16.87 -16.42
C GLU A 93 10.19 -17.58 -16.65
N LEU A 94 9.11 -17.02 -16.09
CA LEU A 94 7.77 -17.60 -16.28
C LEU A 94 7.34 -17.55 -17.74
N ALA A 95 7.65 -16.46 -18.44
CA ALA A 95 7.35 -16.34 -19.86
C ALA A 95 8.06 -17.41 -20.70
N GLU A 96 9.25 -17.79 -20.30
CA GLU A 96 10.01 -18.84 -21.00
C GLU A 96 9.44 -20.24 -20.76
N GLU A 97 8.64 -20.42 -19.71
CA GLU A 97 8.03 -21.70 -19.37
C GLU A 97 6.75 -22.00 -20.16
N ILE A 98 6.22 -21.03 -20.87
CA ILE A 98 4.97 -21.20 -21.65
C ILE A 98 5.23 -21.20 -23.18
#